data_4a8a7265a774c9e06330a8559a9df28d
#
_entry.id   4a8a7265a774c9e06330a8559a9df28d
#
_cell.length_a   1.000
_cell.length_b   1.000
_cell.length_c   1.000
_cell.angle_alpha   90.00
_cell.angle_beta   90.00
_cell.angle_gamma   90.00
#
_symmetry.space_group_name_H-M   'P 1'
#
loop_
_entity.id
_entity.type
_entity.pdbx_description
1 polymer ?
#
loop_
_entity_poly.entity_id
_entity_poly.type
_entity_poly.pdbx_seq_one_letter_code
_entity_poly.pdbx_strand_id
1 'polypeptide(L)'
;LINSSFLLSQETTTYYLIRHAEKELSNPENKNPHLTQKGIRRANSWKKIFKEISFDKIYSTNFFRTQETATFIAKDKGISIDEYKTNNTYNRSFKEENKGKIILVVGHSNTIPFLANKIIGKDIYSSIDESIHGNLYILNIANENVTYQLLNIE
;
A
#
# COMPACT_ATOMS: atom_id res chain seq x y z
N LEU A 1 -34.78 26.95 21.61
CA LEU A 1 -33.48 27.04 20.91
C LEU A 1 -32.89 25.66 20.85
N ILE A 2 -33.02 24.99 19.69
CA ILE A 2 -32.45 23.67 19.42
C ILE A 2 -31.02 23.92 18.92
N ASN A 3 -30.02 23.63 19.77
CA ASN A 3 -28.63 23.58 19.39
C ASN A 3 -28.40 22.31 18.56
N SER A 4 -28.50 22.42 17.25
CA SER A 4 -28.04 21.36 16.35
C SER A 4 -26.51 21.39 16.33
N SER A 5 -25.90 20.59 17.22
CA SER A 5 -24.50 20.26 17.11
C SER A 5 -24.30 19.41 15.85
N PHE A 6 -23.87 20.02 14.76
CA PHE A 6 -23.34 19.28 13.63
C PHE A 6 -22.08 18.55 14.12
N LEU A 7 -22.22 17.26 14.39
CA LEU A 7 -21.06 16.37 14.46
C LEU A 7 -20.47 16.32 13.06
N LEU A 8 -19.45 17.12 12.81
CA LEU A 8 -18.61 16.95 11.63
C LEU A 8 -17.94 15.57 11.79
N SER A 9 -18.40 14.59 10.99
CA SER A 9 -17.76 13.29 10.88
C SER A 9 -16.30 13.53 10.51
N GLN A 10 -15.37 13.07 11.36
CA GLN A 10 -13.94 13.20 11.15
C GLN A 10 -13.53 12.35 9.95
N GLU A 11 -13.08 13.00 8.87
CA GLU A 11 -12.65 12.35 7.65
C GLU A 11 -11.29 11.70 7.89
N THR A 12 -11.22 10.36 7.77
CA THR A 12 -9.99 9.58 7.94
C THR A 12 -9.52 9.05 6.60
N THR A 13 -8.24 9.25 6.29
CA THR A 13 -7.57 8.61 5.16
C THR A 13 -6.75 7.44 5.69
N THR A 14 -6.93 6.26 5.11
CA THR A 14 -6.19 5.06 5.52
C THR A 14 -5.33 4.54 4.38
N TYR A 15 -4.04 4.38 4.62
CA TYR A 15 -3.11 3.73 3.72
C TYR A 15 -2.70 2.35 4.23
N TYR A 16 -2.86 1.36 3.38
CA TYR A 16 -2.28 0.03 3.52
C TYR A 16 -1.12 -0.08 2.53
N LEU A 17 0.10 -0.29 3.04
CA LEU A 17 1.28 -0.35 2.19
C LEU A 17 1.90 -1.73 2.31
N ILE A 18 2.17 -2.37 1.17
CA ILE A 18 2.84 -3.67 1.11
C ILE A 18 3.95 -3.67 0.05
N ARG A 19 4.96 -4.50 0.28
CA ARG A 19 5.96 -4.84 -0.73
C ARG A 19 5.39 -5.86 -1.71
N HIS A 20 5.83 -5.84 -2.97
CA HIS A 20 5.56 -6.93 -3.91
C HIS A 20 5.94 -8.29 -3.34
N ALA A 21 5.24 -9.33 -3.74
CA ALA A 21 5.52 -10.72 -3.39
C ALA A 21 6.83 -11.22 -4.03
N GLU A 22 7.22 -12.45 -3.73
CA GLU A 22 8.48 -13.05 -4.17
C GLU A 22 8.58 -13.09 -5.70
N LYS A 23 9.65 -12.49 -6.22
CA LYS A 23 9.97 -12.38 -7.65
C LYS A 23 11.02 -13.41 -8.07
N GLU A 24 11.05 -13.72 -9.37
CA GLU A 24 12.09 -14.57 -9.97
C GLU A 24 13.47 -13.90 -9.86
N LEU A 25 14.47 -14.70 -9.49
CA LEU A 25 15.86 -14.28 -9.31
C LEU A 25 16.84 -15.06 -10.19
N SER A 26 16.34 -16.02 -10.99
CA SER A 26 17.16 -16.92 -11.83
C SER A 26 17.98 -16.20 -12.90
N ASN A 27 17.51 -15.03 -13.34
CA ASN A 27 18.22 -14.19 -14.30
C ASN A 27 18.48 -12.81 -13.69
N PRO A 28 19.71 -12.52 -13.19
CA PRO A 28 20.06 -11.24 -12.58
C PRO A 28 20.04 -10.06 -13.55
N GLU A 29 20.13 -10.30 -14.86
CA GLU A 29 20.01 -9.26 -15.89
C GLU A 29 18.57 -8.81 -16.13
N ASN A 30 17.59 -9.60 -15.72
CA ASN A 30 16.18 -9.22 -15.83
C ASN A 30 15.81 -8.18 -14.76
N LYS A 31 15.66 -6.93 -15.16
CA LYS A 31 15.29 -5.83 -14.26
C LYS A 31 13.79 -5.78 -13.93
N ASN A 32 12.96 -6.52 -14.67
CA ASN A 32 11.52 -6.57 -14.46
C ASN A 32 10.99 -8.02 -14.39
N PRO A 33 11.42 -8.81 -13.38
CA PRO A 33 10.99 -10.20 -13.24
C PRO A 33 9.53 -10.31 -12.78
N HIS A 34 8.92 -11.41 -13.17
CA HIS A 34 7.62 -11.86 -12.72
C HIS A 34 7.67 -12.45 -11.30
N LEU A 35 6.51 -12.72 -10.72
CA LEU A 35 6.41 -13.44 -9.44
C LEU A 35 6.79 -14.92 -9.62
N THR A 36 7.40 -15.47 -8.58
CA THR A 36 7.54 -16.93 -8.44
C THR A 36 6.19 -17.57 -8.10
N GLN A 37 6.12 -18.91 -8.14
CA GLN A 37 4.95 -19.64 -7.61
C GLN A 37 4.70 -19.33 -6.11
N LYS A 38 5.77 -19.12 -5.32
CA LYS A 38 5.65 -18.66 -3.94
C LYS A 38 5.03 -17.26 -3.88
N GLY A 39 5.48 -16.35 -4.75
CA GLY A 39 4.94 -14.99 -4.84
C GLY A 39 3.46 -14.97 -5.24
N ILE A 40 3.06 -15.83 -6.17
CA ILE A 40 1.64 -15.99 -6.56
C ILE A 40 0.80 -16.44 -5.35
N ARG A 41 1.28 -17.41 -4.57
CA ARG A 41 0.59 -17.83 -3.34
C ARG A 41 0.49 -16.71 -2.32
N ARG A 42 1.55 -15.91 -2.12
CA ARG A 42 1.53 -14.74 -1.24
C ARG A 42 0.54 -13.68 -1.72
N ALA A 43 0.50 -13.37 -3.01
CA ALA A 43 -0.47 -12.43 -3.58
C ALA A 43 -1.92 -12.89 -3.33
N ASN A 44 -2.19 -14.19 -3.45
CA ASN A 44 -3.48 -14.77 -3.06
C ASN A 44 -3.74 -14.68 -1.55
N SER A 45 -2.72 -14.80 -0.72
CA SER A 45 -2.86 -14.61 0.74
C SER A 45 -3.23 -13.17 1.08
N TRP A 46 -2.59 -12.19 0.44
CA TRP A 46 -2.98 -10.77 0.57
C TRP A 46 -4.44 -10.53 0.19
N LYS A 47 -4.93 -11.13 -0.90
CA LYS A 47 -6.35 -11.07 -1.26
C LYS A 47 -7.25 -11.55 -0.11
N LYS A 48 -6.90 -12.65 0.56
CA LYS A 48 -7.66 -13.18 1.70
C LYS A 48 -7.58 -12.27 2.93
N ILE A 49 -6.39 -11.74 3.24
CA ILE A 49 -6.15 -10.83 4.36
C ILE A 49 -7.00 -9.56 4.21
N PHE A 50 -7.07 -9.00 3.00
CA PHE A 50 -7.84 -7.80 2.70
C PHE A 50 -9.30 -8.05 2.33
N LYS A 51 -9.82 -9.27 2.52
CA LYS A 51 -11.18 -9.65 2.11
C LYS A 51 -12.24 -8.65 2.58
N GLU A 52 -12.17 -8.24 3.84
CA GLU A 52 -13.17 -7.35 4.46
C GLU A 52 -12.82 -5.86 4.32
N ILE A 53 -11.71 -5.51 3.67
CA ILE A 53 -11.31 -4.12 3.43
C ILE A 53 -11.89 -3.64 2.11
N SER A 54 -12.70 -2.57 2.15
CA SER A 54 -13.23 -1.93 0.94
C SER A 54 -12.27 -0.83 0.48
N PHE A 55 -11.35 -1.18 -0.43
CA PHE A 55 -10.44 -0.19 -1.01
C PHE A 55 -11.17 0.73 -2.00
N ASP A 56 -10.89 2.03 -1.90
CA ASP A 56 -11.31 3.04 -2.88
C ASP A 56 -10.30 3.15 -4.04
N LYS A 57 -9.03 2.89 -3.74
CA LYS A 57 -7.90 3.00 -4.67
C LYS A 57 -6.87 1.89 -4.43
N ILE A 58 -6.30 1.39 -5.52
CA ILE A 58 -5.12 0.51 -5.48
C ILE A 58 -4.06 1.10 -6.39
N TYR A 59 -2.89 1.38 -5.83
CA TYR A 59 -1.73 1.87 -6.56
C TYR A 59 -0.65 0.80 -6.68
N SER A 60 0.01 0.76 -7.82
CA SER A 60 1.19 -0.08 -8.07
C SER A 60 2.21 0.69 -8.89
N THR A 61 3.49 0.41 -8.70
CA THR A 61 4.51 0.83 -9.66
C THR A 61 4.39 0.02 -10.96
N ASN A 62 4.96 0.52 -12.05
CA ASN A 62 4.93 -0.15 -13.36
C ASN A 62 5.99 -1.25 -13.48
N PHE A 63 5.91 -2.25 -12.61
CA PHE A 63 6.74 -3.47 -12.66
C PHE A 63 5.84 -4.70 -12.57
N PHE A 64 6.20 -5.78 -13.27
CA PHE A 64 5.40 -7.01 -13.24
C PHE A 64 5.14 -7.50 -11.82
N ARG A 65 6.17 -7.60 -10.99
CA ARG A 65 6.06 -8.09 -9.60
C ARG A 65 5.08 -7.30 -8.73
N THR A 66 5.01 -5.98 -8.88
CA THR A 66 4.08 -5.13 -8.10
C THR A 66 2.67 -5.19 -8.66
N GLN A 67 2.52 -5.13 -9.98
CA GLN A 67 1.23 -5.23 -10.65
C GLN A 67 0.60 -6.63 -10.45
N GLU A 68 1.37 -7.70 -10.58
CA GLU A 68 0.90 -9.06 -10.34
C GLU A 68 0.46 -9.25 -8.88
N THR A 69 1.21 -8.70 -7.90
CA THR A 69 0.81 -8.72 -6.50
C THR A 69 -0.53 -8.00 -6.29
N ALA A 70 -0.70 -6.83 -6.88
CA ALA A 70 -1.93 -6.03 -6.77
C ALA A 70 -3.12 -6.66 -7.50
N THR A 71 -2.89 -7.37 -8.61
CA THR A 71 -3.94 -7.88 -9.51
C THR A 71 -4.93 -8.81 -8.81
N PHE A 72 -4.46 -9.68 -7.92
CA PHE A 72 -5.35 -10.60 -7.19
C PHE A 72 -6.33 -9.85 -6.29
N ILE A 73 -5.89 -8.75 -5.67
CA ILE A 73 -6.70 -7.91 -4.80
C ILE A 73 -7.64 -7.05 -5.65
N ALA A 74 -7.13 -6.41 -6.69
CA ALA A 74 -7.89 -5.54 -7.58
C ALA A 74 -9.06 -6.28 -8.26
N LYS A 75 -8.81 -7.50 -8.75
CA LYS A 75 -9.86 -8.35 -9.34
C LYS A 75 -10.93 -8.73 -8.31
N ASP A 76 -10.54 -9.07 -7.09
CA ASP A 76 -11.48 -9.41 -6.01
C ASP A 76 -12.37 -8.23 -5.63
N LYS A 77 -11.82 -7.01 -5.66
CA LYS A 77 -12.53 -5.77 -5.33
C LYS A 77 -13.27 -5.13 -6.51
N GLY A 78 -13.01 -5.58 -7.73
CA GLY A 78 -13.60 -5.00 -8.93
C GLY A 78 -13.14 -3.57 -9.24
N ILE A 79 -11.91 -3.20 -8.83
CA ILE A 79 -11.33 -1.87 -9.05
C ILE A 79 -10.05 -1.96 -9.89
N SER A 80 -9.72 -0.87 -10.60
CA SER A 80 -8.51 -0.75 -11.40
C SER A 80 -7.27 -0.52 -10.52
N ILE A 81 -6.11 -0.81 -11.08
CA ILE A 81 -4.82 -0.47 -10.49
C ILE A 81 -4.33 0.81 -11.16
N ASP A 82 -4.11 1.85 -10.36
CA ASP A 82 -3.52 3.10 -10.80
C ASP A 82 -1.99 3.03 -10.68
N GLU A 83 -1.28 3.54 -11.68
CA GLU A 83 0.18 3.63 -11.62
C GLU A 83 0.62 4.81 -10.76
N TYR A 84 1.65 4.62 -9.93
CA TYR A 84 2.31 5.70 -9.24
C TYR A 84 3.82 5.68 -9.45
N LYS A 85 4.45 6.87 -9.35
CA LYS A 85 5.91 7.04 -9.45
C LYS A 85 6.51 7.29 -8.08
N THR A 86 7.53 6.53 -7.72
CA THR A 86 8.11 6.52 -6.36
C THR A 86 8.87 7.80 -5.98
N ASN A 87 9.34 8.56 -6.95
CA ASN A 87 10.17 9.75 -6.71
C ASN A 87 9.41 10.98 -6.16
N ASN A 88 8.09 11.02 -6.30
CA ASN A 88 7.27 12.14 -5.83
C ASN A 88 5.85 11.70 -5.42
N THR A 89 5.72 10.55 -4.77
CA THR A 89 4.41 9.94 -4.49
C THR A 89 3.55 10.79 -3.56
N TYR A 90 4.06 11.15 -2.40
CA TYR A 90 3.28 11.84 -1.35
C TYR A 90 3.34 13.36 -1.50
N ASN A 91 3.00 13.86 -2.69
CA ASN A 91 2.88 15.29 -2.99
C ASN A 91 1.47 15.81 -2.66
N ARG A 92 1.26 17.12 -2.83
CA ARG A 92 -0.02 17.77 -2.53
C ARG A 92 -1.19 17.16 -3.33
N SER A 93 -1.02 16.96 -4.62
CA SER A 93 -2.06 16.40 -5.49
C SER A 93 -2.47 14.99 -5.05
N PHE A 94 -1.49 14.13 -4.74
CA PHE A 94 -1.74 12.77 -4.25
C PHE A 94 -2.50 12.78 -2.91
N LYS A 95 -2.15 13.69 -2.00
CA LYS A 95 -2.85 13.85 -0.71
C LYS A 95 -4.31 14.27 -0.90
N GLU A 96 -4.54 15.27 -1.75
CA GLU A 96 -5.88 15.80 -2.04
C GLU A 96 -6.77 14.75 -2.72
N GLU A 97 -6.23 14.03 -3.70
CA GLU A 97 -6.94 12.99 -4.43
C GLU A 97 -7.37 11.82 -3.52
N ASN A 98 -6.57 11.50 -2.52
CA ASN A 98 -6.77 10.35 -1.64
C ASN A 98 -7.42 10.69 -0.29
N LYS A 99 -7.74 11.94 -0.05
CA LYS A 99 -8.34 12.37 1.21
C LYS A 99 -9.67 11.67 1.48
N GLY A 100 -9.83 11.13 2.69
CA GLY A 100 -11.03 10.41 3.12
C GLY A 100 -11.18 9.01 2.52
N LYS A 101 -10.15 8.48 1.84
CA LYS A 101 -10.21 7.18 1.16
C LYS A 101 -9.42 6.10 1.89
N ILE A 102 -9.73 4.86 1.55
CA ILE A 102 -9.00 3.65 1.95
C ILE A 102 -8.18 3.18 0.75
N ILE A 103 -6.86 3.22 0.88
CA ILE A 103 -5.91 3.08 -0.22
C ILE A 103 -4.96 1.90 0.03
N LEU A 104 -4.76 1.06 -0.97
CA LEU A 104 -3.67 0.10 -1.02
C LEU A 104 -2.57 0.61 -1.93
N VAL A 105 -1.31 0.53 -1.47
CA VAL A 105 -0.13 0.82 -2.29
C VAL A 105 0.78 -0.40 -2.29
N VAL A 106 1.09 -0.91 -3.47
CA VAL A 106 2.03 -2.02 -3.68
C VAL A 106 3.32 -1.48 -4.27
N GLY A 107 4.42 -1.64 -3.54
CA GLY A 107 5.72 -1.12 -3.95
C GLY A 107 6.88 -2.06 -3.66
N HIS A 108 8.03 -1.50 -3.26
CA HIS A 108 9.30 -2.21 -3.15
C HIS A 108 9.86 -2.15 -1.72
N SER A 109 10.91 -2.95 -1.46
CA SER A 109 11.58 -3.06 -0.15
C SER A 109 12.07 -1.70 0.40
N ASN A 110 12.45 -0.79 -0.46
CA ASN A 110 12.92 0.56 -0.09
C ASN A 110 11.81 1.62 -0.19
N THR A 111 10.96 1.56 -1.21
CA THR A 111 9.99 2.63 -1.49
C THR A 111 8.78 2.61 -0.56
N ILE A 112 8.36 1.45 -0.08
CA ILE A 112 7.23 1.30 0.86
C ILE A 112 7.54 1.91 2.23
N PRO A 113 8.63 1.55 2.93
CA PRO A 113 8.96 2.21 4.19
C PRO A 113 9.28 3.70 4.01
N PHE A 114 9.87 4.10 2.89
CA PHE A 114 10.09 5.52 2.58
C PHE A 114 8.76 6.29 2.45
N LEU A 115 7.77 5.73 1.76
CA LEU A 115 6.42 6.31 1.67
C LEU A 115 5.75 6.39 3.05
N ALA A 116 5.85 5.33 3.85
CA ALA A 116 5.34 5.34 5.23
C ALA A 116 5.95 6.48 6.05
N ASN A 117 7.27 6.65 6.01
CA ASN A 117 7.98 7.73 6.68
C ASN A 117 7.52 9.12 6.19
N LYS A 118 7.30 9.28 4.89
CA LYS A 118 6.75 10.53 4.32
C LYS A 118 5.35 10.86 4.84
N ILE A 119 4.49 9.86 4.96
CA ILE A 119 3.13 10.01 5.50
C ILE A 119 3.20 10.38 6.99
N ILE A 120 4.07 9.71 7.76
CA ILE A 120 4.25 9.93 9.20
C ILE A 120 4.92 11.29 9.48
N GLY A 121 5.77 11.77 8.56
CA GLY A 121 6.59 12.97 8.74
C GLY A 121 7.84 12.74 9.58
N LYS A 122 8.27 11.48 9.76
CA LYS A 122 9.47 11.07 10.52
C LYS A 122 10.10 9.83 9.90
N ASP A 123 11.42 9.70 10.02
CA ASP A 123 12.16 8.52 9.60
C ASP A 123 12.10 7.42 10.68
N ILE A 124 11.03 6.62 10.65
CA ILE A 124 10.77 5.52 11.59
C ILE A 124 11.25 4.18 11.02
N TYR A 125 10.98 3.92 9.75
CA TYR A 125 11.20 2.63 9.09
C TYR A 125 12.40 2.68 8.16
N SER A 126 13.29 1.69 8.26
CA SER A 126 14.35 1.42 7.29
C SER A 126 13.85 0.55 6.15
N SER A 127 14.67 0.36 5.12
CA SER A 127 14.38 -0.57 4.03
C SER A 127 14.11 -1.98 4.57
N ILE A 128 13.16 -2.68 3.94
CA ILE A 128 12.78 -4.04 4.28
C ILE A 128 13.89 -4.99 3.82
N ASP A 129 14.29 -5.93 4.67
CA ASP A 129 15.21 -6.99 4.28
C ASP A 129 14.66 -7.77 3.07
N GLU A 130 15.54 -8.18 2.15
CA GLU A 130 15.13 -8.82 0.89
C GLU A 130 14.41 -10.15 1.09
N SER A 131 14.60 -10.82 2.23
CA SER A 131 13.91 -12.06 2.60
C SER A 131 12.48 -11.85 3.12
N ILE A 132 12.12 -10.61 3.50
CA ILE A 132 10.83 -10.29 4.14
C ILE A 132 9.84 -9.76 3.10
N HIS A 133 8.72 -10.46 2.93
CA HIS A 133 7.63 -10.07 2.03
C HIS A 133 6.27 -9.89 2.72
N GLY A 134 6.19 -10.18 4.03
CA GLY A 134 4.95 -10.16 4.80
C GLY A 134 4.67 -8.86 5.57
N ASN A 135 5.48 -7.81 5.40
CA ASN A 135 5.25 -6.54 6.09
C ASN A 135 4.02 -5.81 5.57
N LEU A 136 3.15 -5.43 6.48
CA LEU A 136 1.96 -4.60 6.24
C LEU A 136 2.04 -3.33 7.09
N TYR A 137 2.17 -2.19 6.45
CA TYR A 137 2.10 -0.88 7.09
C TYR A 137 0.67 -0.36 7.00
N ILE A 138 0.09 0.01 8.14
CA ILE A 138 -1.25 0.61 8.21
C ILE A 138 -1.09 2.01 8.79
N LEU A 139 -1.51 3.02 8.04
CA LEU A 139 -1.40 4.42 8.45
C LEU A 139 -2.77 5.10 8.34
N ASN A 140 -3.19 5.73 9.42
CA ASN A 140 -4.45 6.46 9.48
C ASN A 140 -4.16 7.95 9.70
N ILE A 141 -4.75 8.79 8.88
CA ILE A 141 -4.62 10.24 8.96
C ILE A 141 -5.99 10.83 9.28
N ALA A 142 -6.09 11.47 10.44
CA ALA A 142 -7.29 12.15 10.89
C ALA A 142 -6.89 13.52 11.45
N ASN A 143 -7.41 14.62 10.88
CA ASN A 143 -7.06 15.99 11.29
C ASN A 143 -5.56 16.22 11.43
N GLU A 144 -4.78 15.89 10.41
CA GLU A 144 -3.30 15.99 10.39
C GLU A 144 -2.56 15.06 11.38
N ASN A 145 -3.27 14.39 12.28
CA ASN A 145 -2.66 13.38 13.16
C ASN A 145 -2.53 12.05 12.41
N VAL A 146 -1.35 11.45 12.48
CA VAL A 146 -1.05 10.16 11.87
C VAL A 146 -0.83 9.12 12.95
N THR A 147 -1.63 8.05 12.91
CA THR A 147 -1.36 6.82 13.67
C THR A 147 -0.86 5.76 12.71
N TYR A 148 0.05 4.91 13.15
CA TYR A 148 0.68 3.92 12.28
C TYR A 148 1.01 2.64 13.02
N GLN A 149 0.96 1.54 12.28
CA GLN A 149 1.27 0.19 12.75
C GLN A 149 2.05 -0.55 11.66
N LEU A 150 2.96 -1.42 12.08
CA LEU A 150 3.62 -2.41 11.22
C LEU A 150 3.27 -3.80 11.73
N LEU A 151 2.67 -4.61 10.88
CA LEU A 151 2.42 -6.03 11.09
C LEU A 151 3.34 -6.85 10.18
N ASN A 152 3.83 -7.97 10.66
CA ASN A 152 4.50 -8.97 9.83
C ASN A 152 3.55 -10.18 9.71
N ILE A 153 3.13 -10.47 8.47
CA ILE A 153 2.17 -11.54 8.14
C ILE A 153 2.89 -12.56 7.26
N GLU A 154 3.31 -13.66 7.87
CA GLU A 154 4.02 -14.74 7.20
C GLU A 154 3.13 -15.95 6.88
#